data_f47880fb80fe33d29a4f9d2478c4e8df
#
_entry.id   f47880fb80fe33d29a4f9d2478c4e8df
#
_cell.length_a   1.000
_cell.length_b   1.000
_cell.length_c   1.000
_cell.angle_alpha   90.00
_cell.angle_beta   90.00
_cell.angle_gamma   90.00
#
_symmetry.space_group_name_H-M   'P 1'
#
loop_
_entity.id
_entity.type
_entity.pdbx_description
1 polymer ?
#
loop_
_entity_poly.entity_id
_entity_poly.type
_entity_poly.pdbx_seq_one_letter_code
_entity_poly.pdbx_strand_id
1 'polypeptide(L)'
;MPPKRGRAAAEAEDETVQLRRHKSATEEAFAELVCPITFSLPVDPVTAEDGNVYERSAIEEWLKQQHKSPVTNLAMGTRLQPALRVKNMIRAMVTSGALTGDKLDAWKLKLQEEEEVAEKLREAEAGDGWAMCILGAWYWLGQKGLAKDLVKAFEWFEKSHEAGHASGTGNLGGCYLHGVGVPKCLARGSMLLGEAAGRGSNSACYNLGRAYAKRLWGFPKDEKMARRYYSMVASASIDDCSDDAKEEAATWLREHPAA
;
A
#
# COMPACT_ATOMS: atom_id res chain seq x y z
N MET A 1 -3.78 23.27 -66.16
CA MET A 1 -3.47 22.35 -65.07
C MET A 1 -4.12 22.90 -63.79
N PRO A 2 -5.08 22.25 -63.16
CA PRO A 2 -5.62 22.67 -61.87
C PRO A 2 -4.61 22.34 -60.75
N PRO A 3 -4.55 23.14 -59.67
CA PRO A 3 -3.49 23.06 -58.70
C PRO A 3 -3.56 21.84 -57.77
N LYS A 4 -2.41 21.22 -57.57
CA LYS A 4 -2.18 20.06 -56.68
C LYS A 4 -2.56 20.28 -55.18
N ARG A 5 -3.07 21.45 -54.79
CA ARG A 5 -3.44 21.82 -53.42
C ARG A 5 -4.73 21.16 -52.91
N GLY A 6 -5.66 20.79 -53.78
CA GLY A 6 -6.93 20.17 -53.35
C GLY A 6 -6.83 18.71 -52.91
N ARG A 7 -5.84 17.97 -53.44
CA ARG A 7 -5.68 16.53 -53.13
C ARG A 7 -5.03 16.30 -51.75
N ALA A 8 -4.03 17.09 -51.42
CA ALA A 8 -3.38 17.02 -50.11
C ALA A 8 -4.30 17.47 -48.95
N ALA A 9 -5.21 18.43 -49.22
CA ALA A 9 -6.19 18.85 -48.22
C ALA A 9 -7.27 17.79 -48.01
N ALA A 10 -7.73 17.10 -49.07
CA ALA A 10 -8.71 16.00 -48.95
C ALA A 10 -8.10 14.76 -48.28
N GLU A 11 -6.84 14.44 -48.53
CA GLU A 11 -6.10 13.35 -47.89
C GLU A 11 -5.90 13.65 -46.37
N ALA A 12 -5.60 14.90 -46.00
CA ALA A 12 -5.47 15.31 -44.58
C ALA A 12 -6.82 15.36 -43.85
N GLU A 13 -7.92 15.71 -44.52
CA GLU A 13 -9.28 15.61 -43.95
C GLU A 13 -9.69 14.16 -43.74
N ASP A 14 -9.37 13.25 -44.65
CA ASP A 14 -9.68 11.83 -44.51
C ASP A 14 -8.87 11.18 -43.38
N GLU A 15 -7.60 11.52 -43.23
CA GLU A 15 -6.74 11.09 -42.11
C GLU A 15 -7.29 11.57 -40.75
N THR A 16 -7.74 12.82 -40.68
CA THR A 16 -8.33 13.35 -39.43
C THR A 16 -9.67 12.69 -39.08
N VAL A 17 -10.48 12.36 -40.08
CA VAL A 17 -11.74 11.62 -39.86
C VAL A 17 -11.48 10.18 -39.45
N GLN A 18 -10.50 9.52 -40.04
CA GLN A 18 -10.10 8.16 -39.66
C GLN A 18 -9.53 8.14 -38.24
N LEU A 19 -8.69 9.12 -37.86
CA LEU A 19 -8.15 9.26 -36.51
C LEU A 19 -9.24 9.48 -35.46
N ARG A 20 -10.27 10.29 -35.80
CA ARG A 20 -11.44 10.50 -34.92
C ARG A 20 -12.28 9.24 -34.76
N ARG A 21 -12.49 8.47 -35.83
CA ARG A 21 -13.20 7.18 -35.77
C ARG A 21 -12.45 6.15 -34.95
N HIS A 22 -11.12 6.07 -35.09
CA HIS A 22 -10.29 5.20 -34.27
C HIS A 22 -10.32 5.59 -32.79
N LYS A 23 -10.27 6.91 -32.46
CA LYS A 23 -10.42 7.39 -31.09
C LYS A 23 -11.78 7.03 -30.50
N SER A 24 -12.88 7.25 -31.23
CA SER A 24 -14.21 6.92 -30.76
C SER A 24 -14.39 5.42 -30.51
N ALA A 25 -13.90 4.56 -31.41
CA ALA A 25 -13.97 3.11 -31.25
C ALA A 25 -13.11 2.62 -30.06
N THR A 26 -11.96 3.24 -29.82
CA THR A 26 -11.13 2.94 -28.65
C THR A 26 -11.77 3.41 -27.35
N GLU A 27 -12.46 4.56 -27.34
CA GLU A 27 -13.17 5.08 -26.17
C GLU A 27 -14.41 4.20 -25.83
N GLU A 28 -15.12 3.73 -26.84
CA GLU A 28 -16.25 2.78 -26.64
C GLU A 28 -15.76 1.43 -26.10
N ALA A 29 -14.72 0.85 -26.70
CA ALA A 29 -14.11 -0.39 -26.22
C ALA A 29 -13.53 -0.24 -24.79
N PHE A 30 -13.02 0.95 -24.46
CA PHE A 30 -12.56 1.27 -23.12
C PHE A 30 -13.70 1.29 -22.10
N ALA A 31 -14.86 1.87 -22.47
CA ALA A 31 -16.01 1.94 -21.59
C ALA A 31 -16.53 0.56 -21.17
N GLU A 32 -16.42 -0.44 -22.06
CA GLU A 32 -16.79 -1.84 -21.77
C GLU A 32 -15.82 -2.56 -20.83
N LEU A 33 -14.57 -2.06 -20.73
CA LEU A 33 -13.54 -2.65 -19.87
C LEU A 33 -13.50 -2.05 -18.46
N VAL A 34 -14.20 -0.94 -18.22
CA VAL A 34 -14.19 -0.22 -16.93
C VAL A 34 -15.05 -0.96 -15.91
N CYS A 35 -14.53 -1.13 -14.72
CA CYS A 35 -15.29 -1.68 -13.59
C CYS A 35 -16.45 -0.75 -13.22
N PRO A 36 -17.70 -1.24 -13.17
CA PRO A 36 -18.88 -0.43 -12.84
C PRO A 36 -18.91 0.13 -11.42
N ILE A 37 -18.10 -0.40 -10.51
CA ILE A 37 -18.00 0.07 -9.12
C ILE A 37 -16.93 1.15 -8.98
N THR A 38 -15.73 0.90 -9.52
CA THR A 38 -14.58 1.80 -9.33
C THR A 38 -14.45 2.86 -10.43
N PHE A 39 -15.20 2.72 -11.51
CA PHE A 39 -15.12 3.56 -12.71
C PHE A 39 -13.69 3.68 -13.28
N SER A 40 -12.89 2.64 -13.08
CA SER A 40 -11.50 2.54 -13.54
C SER A 40 -11.24 1.19 -14.20
N LEU A 41 -10.14 1.08 -14.96
CA LEU A 41 -9.70 -0.21 -15.50
C LEU A 41 -9.36 -1.15 -14.33
N PRO A 42 -9.90 -2.38 -14.33
CA PRO A 42 -9.57 -3.36 -13.29
C PRO A 42 -8.15 -3.89 -13.49
N VAL A 43 -7.43 -4.08 -12.40
CA VAL A 43 -6.10 -4.71 -12.37
C VAL A 43 -6.24 -6.22 -12.14
N ASP A 44 -7.15 -6.62 -11.26
CA ASP A 44 -7.57 -8.01 -11.10
C ASP A 44 -9.04 -8.20 -11.51
N PRO A 45 -9.32 -8.22 -12.85
CA PRO A 45 -10.68 -8.35 -13.35
C PRO A 45 -11.28 -9.72 -13.06
N VAL A 46 -12.50 -9.70 -12.52
CA VAL A 46 -13.31 -10.90 -12.30
C VAL A 46 -14.68 -10.73 -12.96
N THR A 47 -15.21 -11.84 -13.48
CA THR A 47 -16.59 -11.90 -13.96
C THR A 47 -17.49 -12.41 -12.83
N ALA A 48 -18.53 -11.67 -12.49
CA ALA A 48 -19.54 -12.07 -11.52
C ALA A 48 -20.69 -12.83 -12.20
N GLU A 49 -21.64 -13.33 -11.40
CA GLU A 49 -22.77 -14.13 -11.91
C GLU A 49 -23.75 -13.34 -12.78
N ASP A 50 -23.74 -12.02 -12.71
CA ASP A 50 -24.51 -11.12 -13.59
C ASP A 50 -23.86 -10.91 -14.97
N GLY A 51 -22.72 -11.56 -15.23
CA GLY A 51 -21.97 -11.47 -16.47
C GLY A 51 -21.09 -10.23 -16.62
N ASN A 52 -21.12 -9.29 -15.67
CA ASN A 52 -20.31 -8.10 -15.71
C ASN A 52 -18.91 -8.35 -15.14
N VAL A 53 -17.96 -7.52 -15.62
CA VAL A 53 -16.57 -7.55 -15.14
C VAL A 53 -16.35 -6.45 -14.11
N TYR A 54 -15.74 -6.81 -13.01
CA TYR A 54 -15.45 -5.94 -11.89
C TYR A 54 -13.99 -6.04 -11.47
N GLU A 55 -13.50 -5.02 -10.75
CA GLU A 55 -12.31 -5.16 -9.91
C GLU A 55 -12.62 -6.10 -8.75
N ARG A 56 -11.80 -7.14 -8.52
CA ARG A 56 -12.05 -8.18 -7.50
C ARG A 56 -12.30 -7.58 -6.13
N SER A 57 -11.40 -6.73 -5.64
CA SER A 57 -11.49 -6.13 -4.32
C SER A 57 -12.78 -5.33 -4.13
N ALA A 58 -13.24 -4.64 -5.17
CA ALA A 58 -14.43 -3.82 -5.13
C ALA A 58 -15.73 -4.65 -5.08
N ILE A 59 -15.82 -5.70 -5.90
CA ILE A 59 -17.01 -6.57 -5.91
C ILE A 59 -17.08 -7.45 -4.66
N GLU A 60 -15.96 -7.92 -4.13
CA GLU A 60 -15.92 -8.67 -2.88
C GLU A 60 -16.41 -7.81 -1.71
N GLU A 61 -15.99 -6.55 -1.63
CA GLU A 61 -16.46 -5.63 -0.58
C GLU A 61 -17.95 -5.29 -0.74
N TRP A 62 -18.41 -5.09 -1.99
CA TRP A 62 -19.82 -4.89 -2.28
C TRP A 62 -20.69 -6.08 -1.83
N LEU A 63 -20.26 -7.30 -2.12
CA LEU A 63 -20.99 -8.53 -1.78
C LEU A 63 -21.05 -8.84 -0.29
N LYS A 64 -20.10 -8.32 0.52
CA LYS A 64 -20.19 -8.39 1.99
C LYS A 64 -21.37 -7.58 2.54
N GLN A 65 -21.75 -6.51 1.87
CA GLN A 65 -22.79 -5.60 2.33
C GLN A 65 -24.17 -5.97 1.73
N GLN A 66 -24.21 -6.42 0.48
CA GLN A 66 -25.46 -6.76 -0.19
C GLN A 66 -25.24 -7.80 -1.30
N HIS A 67 -26.13 -8.82 -1.31
CA HIS A 67 -26.10 -9.89 -2.32
C HIS A 67 -26.90 -9.52 -3.56
N LYS A 68 -26.53 -8.43 -4.21
CA LYS A 68 -27.18 -7.91 -5.43
C LYS A 68 -26.14 -7.41 -6.41
N SER A 69 -26.45 -7.49 -7.70
CA SER A 69 -25.62 -6.91 -8.75
C SER A 69 -25.54 -5.38 -8.62
N PRO A 70 -24.34 -4.79 -8.66
CA PRO A 70 -24.17 -3.34 -8.70
C PRO A 70 -24.78 -2.68 -9.93
N VAL A 71 -24.94 -3.43 -11.03
CA VAL A 71 -25.43 -2.92 -12.32
C VAL A 71 -26.94 -3.14 -12.46
N THR A 72 -27.41 -4.37 -12.21
CA THR A 72 -28.81 -4.74 -12.47
C THR A 72 -29.72 -4.65 -11.25
N ASN A 73 -29.13 -4.52 -10.05
CA ASN A 73 -29.81 -4.58 -8.74
C ASN A 73 -30.62 -5.89 -8.49
N LEU A 74 -30.42 -6.90 -9.31
CA LEU A 74 -31.00 -8.23 -9.12
C LEU A 74 -30.18 -9.03 -8.11
N ALA A 75 -30.82 -10.01 -7.45
CA ALA A 75 -30.12 -10.92 -6.54
C ALA A 75 -28.97 -11.62 -7.28
N MET A 76 -27.79 -11.66 -6.64
CA MET A 76 -26.57 -12.25 -7.19
C MET A 76 -25.85 -13.01 -6.08
N GLY A 77 -25.27 -14.17 -6.43
CA GLY A 77 -24.42 -14.94 -5.53
C GLY A 77 -23.00 -14.34 -5.41
N THR A 78 -22.12 -15.08 -4.76
CA THR A 78 -20.74 -14.63 -4.46
C THR A 78 -19.70 -15.28 -5.37
N ARG A 79 -20.11 -16.03 -6.39
CA ARG A 79 -19.17 -16.72 -7.30
C ARG A 79 -18.53 -15.72 -8.25
N LEU A 80 -17.20 -15.62 -8.16
CA LEU A 80 -16.36 -14.77 -9.00
C LEU A 80 -15.40 -15.63 -9.81
N GLN A 81 -15.26 -15.37 -11.10
CA GLN A 81 -14.34 -16.07 -11.98
C GLN A 81 -13.27 -15.10 -12.52
N PRO A 82 -11.98 -15.48 -12.51
CA PRO A 82 -10.94 -14.63 -13.10
C PRO A 82 -11.20 -14.31 -14.56
N ALA A 83 -11.27 -13.05 -14.93
CA ALA A 83 -11.50 -12.57 -16.29
C ALA A 83 -10.16 -12.38 -17.05
N LEU A 84 -9.39 -13.45 -17.22
CA LEU A 84 -8.04 -13.42 -17.81
C LEU A 84 -8.02 -12.80 -19.21
N ARG A 85 -9.07 -13.00 -20.01
CA ARG A 85 -9.18 -12.40 -21.35
C ARG A 85 -9.21 -10.89 -21.26
N VAL A 86 -9.97 -10.34 -20.33
CA VAL A 86 -10.08 -8.89 -20.09
C VAL A 86 -8.74 -8.35 -19.60
N LYS A 87 -8.09 -9.03 -18.64
CA LYS A 87 -6.75 -8.65 -18.15
C LYS A 87 -5.71 -8.59 -19.28
N ASN A 88 -5.69 -9.60 -20.16
CA ASN A 88 -4.77 -9.63 -21.29
C ASN A 88 -5.11 -8.57 -22.35
N MET A 89 -6.39 -8.29 -22.59
CA MET A 89 -6.82 -7.24 -23.51
C MET A 89 -6.38 -5.85 -23.01
N ILE A 90 -6.60 -5.55 -21.74
CA ILE A 90 -6.13 -4.28 -21.12
C ILE A 90 -4.62 -4.16 -21.28
N ARG A 91 -3.84 -5.22 -20.96
CA ARG A 91 -2.38 -5.22 -21.13
C ARG A 91 -1.97 -4.97 -22.57
N ALA A 92 -2.60 -5.61 -23.54
CA ALA A 92 -2.32 -5.43 -24.96
C ALA A 92 -2.60 -3.98 -25.41
N MET A 93 -3.72 -3.40 -25.00
CA MET A 93 -4.09 -2.01 -25.30
C MET A 93 -3.09 -1.00 -24.68
N VAL A 94 -2.59 -1.30 -23.48
CA VAL A 94 -1.54 -0.51 -22.82
C VAL A 94 -0.23 -0.60 -23.58
N THR A 95 0.19 -1.81 -23.96
CA THR A 95 1.48 -2.06 -24.64
C THR A 95 1.48 -1.47 -26.05
N SER A 96 0.35 -1.51 -26.76
CA SER A 96 0.20 -0.93 -28.11
C SER A 96 0.11 0.62 -28.12
N GLY A 97 -0.03 1.25 -26.95
CA GLY A 97 -0.26 2.68 -26.84
C GLY A 97 -1.68 3.12 -27.25
N ALA A 98 -2.60 2.18 -27.43
CA ALA A 98 -4.01 2.47 -27.74
C ALA A 98 -4.74 3.17 -26.58
N LEU A 99 -4.24 2.98 -25.34
CA LEU A 99 -4.71 3.66 -24.14
C LEU A 99 -3.70 4.71 -23.71
N THR A 100 -4.18 5.93 -23.46
CA THR A 100 -3.36 7.08 -23.03
C THR A 100 -4.11 7.92 -21.99
N GLY A 101 -3.39 8.71 -21.20
CA GLY A 101 -3.94 9.66 -20.24
C GLY A 101 -4.07 9.12 -18.81
N ASP A 102 -4.65 9.95 -17.94
CA ASP A 102 -4.66 9.77 -16.48
C ASP A 102 -5.19 8.41 -15.99
N LYS A 103 -6.17 7.85 -16.72
CA LYS A 103 -6.74 6.52 -16.37
C LYS A 103 -5.74 5.38 -16.58
N LEU A 104 -4.88 5.51 -17.60
CA LEU A 104 -3.80 4.57 -17.86
C LEU A 104 -2.71 4.67 -16.78
N ASP A 105 -2.35 5.89 -16.39
CA ASP A 105 -1.32 6.11 -15.38
C ASP A 105 -1.78 5.59 -14.01
N ALA A 106 -3.04 5.83 -13.66
CA ALA A 106 -3.66 5.25 -12.47
C ALA A 106 -3.68 3.70 -12.49
N TRP A 107 -3.94 3.10 -13.64
CA TRP A 107 -3.92 1.63 -13.79
C TRP A 107 -2.49 1.07 -13.67
N LYS A 108 -1.51 1.71 -14.30
CA LYS A 108 -0.09 1.32 -14.18
C LYS A 108 0.39 1.38 -12.73
N LEU A 109 0.03 2.46 -12.01
CA LEU A 109 0.37 2.60 -10.60
C LEU A 109 -0.21 1.46 -9.77
N LYS A 110 -1.50 1.15 -9.94
CA LYS A 110 -2.13 0.02 -9.23
C LYS A 110 -1.50 -1.32 -9.56
N LEU A 111 -1.18 -1.56 -10.85
CA LEU A 111 -0.50 -2.80 -11.24
C LEU A 111 0.87 -2.92 -10.57
N GLN A 112 1.64 -1.83 -10.53
CA GLN A 112 2.92 -1.79 -9.84
C GLN A 112 2.76 -2.06 -8.34
N GLU A 113 1.76 -1.46 -7.68
CA GLU A 113 1.48 -1.71 -6.26
C GLU A 113 1.14 -3.19 -5.99
N GLU A 114 0.31 -3.83 -6.85
CA GLU A 114 0.01 -5.26 -6.73
C GLU A 114 1.28 -6.14 -6.92
N GLU A 115 2.13 -5.79 -7.88
CA GLU A 115 3.39 -6.51 -8.13
C GLU A 115 4.35 -6.38 -6.93
N GLU A 116 4.47 -5.18 -6.34
CA GLU A 116 5.25 -4.94 -5.13
C GLU A 116 4.73 -5.76 -3.92
N VAL A 117 3.42 -5.80 -3.73
CA VAL A 117 2.80 -6.62 -2.66
C VAL A 117 3.07 -8.11 -2.89
N ALA A 118 2.90 -8.59 -4.13
CA ALA A 118 3.14 -10.00 -4.46
C ALA A 118 4.62 -10.39 -4.29
N GLU A 119 5.56 -9.48 -4.58
CA GLU A 119 6.98 -9.69 -4.34
C GLU A 119 7.29 -9.77 -2.84
N LYS A 120 6.79 -8.81 -2.05
CA LYS A 120 6.99 -8.81 -0.60
C LYS A 120 6.36 -10.02 0.10
N LEU A 121 5.22 -10.51 -0.39
CA LEU A 121 4.64 -11.76 0.10
C LEU A 121 5.55 -12.96 -0.15
N ARG A 122 6.14 -13.07 -1.36
CA ARG A 122 7.09 -14.16 -1.69
C ARG A 122 8.35 -14.10 -0.83
N GLU A 123 8.90 -12.90 -0.61
CA GLU A 123 10.05 -12.71 0.27
C GLU A 123 9.72 -13.11 1.72
N ALA A 124 8.55 -12.70 2.21
CA ALA A 124 8.08 -13.05 3.55
C ALA A 124 7.84 -14.57 3.70
N GLU A 125 7.27 -15.24 2.68
CA GLU A 125 7.12 -16.69 2.65
C GLU A 125 8.47 -17.42 2.62
N ALA A 126 9.49 -16.80 2.06
CA ALA A 126 10.87 -17.29 2.10
C ALA A 126 11.59 -17.04 3.44
N GLY A 127 10.90 -16.38 4.42
CA GLY A 127 11.44 -16.16 5.77
C GLY A 127 12.10 -14.79 5.98
N ASP A 128 11.99 -13.86 5.02
CA ASP A 128 12.55 -12.52 5.18
C ASP A 128 11.76 -11.70 6.22
N GLY A 129 12.36 -11.51 7.40
CA GLY A 129 11.77 -10.74 8.50
C GLY A 129 11.55 -9.26 8.16
N TRP A 130 12.35 -8.67 7.26
CA TRP A 130 12.14 -7.30 6.79
C TRP A 130 10.90 -7.18 5.90
N ALA A 131 10.74 -8.10 4.95
CA ALA A 131 9.54 -8.17 4.11
C ALA A 131 8.27 -8.34 4.94
N MET A 132 8.31 -9.21 5.97
CA MET A 132 7.21 -9.36 6.94
C MET A 132 6.91 -8.04 7.66
N CYS A 133 7.93 -7.30 8.10
CA CYS A 133 7.77 -6.00 8.74
C CYS A 133 7.11 -4.98 7.81
N ILE A 134 7.51 -4.92 6.54
CA ILE A 134 6.92 -4.05 5.51
C ILE A 134 5.45 -4.38 5.28
N LEU A 135 5.10 -5.65 5.13
CA LEU A 135 3.71 -6.09 4.99
C LEU A 135 2.85 -5.66 6.19
N GLY A 136 3.38 -5.82 7.41
CA GLY A 136 2.73 -5.33 8.62
C GLY A 136 2.46 -3.82 8.57
N ALA A 137 3.43 -3.02 8.12
CA ALA A 137 3.28 -1.58 7.99
C ALA A 137 2.25 -1.20 6.91
N TRP A 138 2.22 -1.90 5.78
CA TRP A 138 1.23 -1.67 4.73
C TRP A 138 -0.19 -1.98 5.18
N TYR A 139 -0.41 -3.07 5.92
CA TYR A 139 -1.73 -3.35 6.53
C TYR A 139 -2.10 -2.35 7.62
N TRP A 140 -1.13 -1.85 8.39
CA TRP A 140 -1.36 -0.83 9.41
C TRP A 140 -1.86 0.49 8.81
N LEU A 141 -1.25 0.91 7.71
CA LEU A 141 -1.53 2.19 7.06
C LEU A 141 -2.62 2.11 5.97
N GLY A 142 -2.92 0.93 5.45
CA GLY A 142 -3.77 0.76 4.26
C GLY A 142 -3.07 1.26 3.00
N GLN A 143 -1.85 0.81 2.76
CA GLN A 143 -1.02 1.21 1.62
C GLN A 143 -0.94 0.11 0.55
N LYS A 144 -0.45 0.47 -0.63
CA LYS A 144 -0.24 -0.45 -1.75
C LYS A 144 -1.52 -1.21 -2.17
N GLY A 145 -2.65 -0.53 -2.18
CA GLY A 145 -3.94 -1.13 -2.51
C GLY A 145 -4.49 -2.09 -1.45
N LEU A 146 -3.76 -2.33 -0.34
CA LEU A 146 -4.23 -3.14 0.77
C LEU A 146 -5.19 -2.33 1.65
N ALA A 147 -6.32 -2.93 2.00
CA ALA A 147 -7.21 -2.34 3.00
C ALA A 147 -6.52 -2.32 4.37
N LYS A 148 -6.72 -1.22 5.12
CA LYS A 148 -6.22 -1.11 6.50
C LYS A 148 -6.80 -2.23 7.35
N ASP A 149 -5.91 -3.05 7.93
CA ASP A 149 -6.27 -4.21 8.76
C ASP A 149 -5.24 -4.33 9.90
N LEU A 150 -5.66 -3.88 11.07
CA LEU A 150 -4.78 -3.82 12.25
C LEU A 150 -4.48 -5.21 12.84
N VAL A 151 -5.36 -6.20 12.61
CA VAL A 151 -5.14 -7.58 13.06
C VAL A 151 -4.08 -8.23 12.17
N LYS A 152 -4.19 -8.10 10.85
CA LYS A 152 -3.16 -8.59 9.93
C LYS A 152 -1.83 -7.87 10.12
N ALA A 153 -1.85 -6.57 10.43
CA ALA A 153 -0.61 -5.83 10.74
C ALA A 153 0.09 -6.45 11.96
N PHE A 154 -0.67 -6.74 13.03
CA PHE A 154 -0.15 -7.42 14.22
C PHE A 154 0.44 -8.79 13.87
N GLU A 155 -0.29 -9.64 13.14
CA GLU A 155 0.18 -10.97 12.73
C GLU A 155 1.49 -10.93 11.92
N TRP A 156 1.62 -9.96 11.01
CA TRP A 156 2.84 -9.79 10.23
C TRP A 156 4.01 -9.28 11.08
N PHE A 157 3.78 -8.37 12.04
CA PHE A 157 4.82 -7.96 12.97
C PHE A 157 5.23 -9.09 13.93
N GLU A 158 4.31 -9.97 14.32
CA GLU A 158 4.62 -11.16 15.12
C GLU A 158 5.52 -12.12 14.34
N LYS A 159 5.19 -12.44 13.09
CA LYS A 159 6.07 -13.24 12.20
C LYS A 159 7.45 -12.60 12.00
N SER A 160 7.50 -11.28 11.82
CA SER A 160 8.76 -10.54 11.69
C SER A 160 9.61 -10.62 12.96
N HIS A 161 9.00 -10.55 14.14
CA HIS A 161 9.67 -10.78 15.43
C HIS A 161 10.21 -12.21 15.55
N GLU A 162 9.41 -13.22 15.21
CA GLU A 162 9.82 -14.62 15.20
C GLU A 162 10.99 -14.90 14.23
N ALA A 163 11.01 -14.21 13.08
CA ALA A 163 12.13 -14.20 12.15
C ALA A 163 13.36 -13.42 12.67
N GLY A 164 13.30 -12.86 13.87
CA GLY A 164 14.42 -12.17 14.53
C GLY A 164 14.65 -10.74 14.07
N HIS A 165 13.73 -10.14 13.29
CA HIS A 165 13.92 -8.79 12.77
C HIS A 165 13.64 -7.71 13.83
N ALA A 166 14.62 -6.82 14.03
CA ALA A 166 14.56 -5.82 15.11
C ALA A 166 13.40 -4.83 14.97
N SER A 167 13.15 -4.29 13.77
CA SER A 167 12.05 -3.33 13.54
C SER A 167 10.69 -4.00 13.69
N GLY A 168 10.53 -5.27 13.25
CA GLY A 168 9.33 -6.07 13.49
C GLY A 168 9.06 -6.26 14.98
N THR A 169 10.09 -6.56 15.76
CA THR A 169 10.02 -6.65 17.24
C THR A 169 9.56 -5.32 17.85
N GLY A 170 10.09 -4.19 17.37
CA GLY A 170 9.69 -2.86 17.82
C GLY A 170 8.26 -2.50 17.51
N ASN A 171 7.80 -2.82 16.29
CA ASN A 171 6.43 -2.60 15.85
C ASN A 171 5.44 -3.49 16.62
N LEU A 172 5.79 -4.76 16.86
CA LEU A 172 5.02 -5.65 17.73
C LEU A 172 4.90 -5.09 19.15
N GLY A 173 5.99 -4.54 19.69
CA GLY A 173 5.97 -3.81 20.96
C GLY A 173 5.01 -2.64 20.95
N GLY A 174 4.99 -1.85 19.87
CA GLY A 174 4.03 -0.77 19.63
C GLY A 174 2.58 -1.26 19.62
N CYS A 175 2.29 -2.39 18.97
CA CYS A 175 0.96 -3.01 18.98
C CYS A 175 0.47 -3.28 20.41
N TYR A 176 1.29 -3.88 21.26
CA TYR A 176 0.93 -4.13 22.66
C TYR A 176 0.80 -2.85 23.49
N LEU A 177 1.63 -1.82 23.27
CA LEU A 177 1.54 -0.56 24.00
C LEU A 177 0.27 0.23 23.70
N HIS A 178 -0.20 0.15 22.45
CA HIS A 178 -1.36 0.90 22.00
C HIS A 178 -2.65 0.07 21.93
N GLY A 179 -2.57 -1.25 21.99
CA GLY A 179 -3.72 -2.14 21.81
C GLY A 179 -4.17 -2.22 20.35
N VAL A 180 -3.23 -2.33 19.43
CA VAL A 180 -3.49 -2.37 17.99
C VAL A 180 -3.47 -3.82 17.51
N GLY A 181 -4.60 -4.30 17.01
CA GLY A 181 -4.76 -5.70 16.60
C GLY A 181 -4.72 -6.72 17.74
N VAL A 182 -4.43 -6.29 18.97
CA VAL A 182 -4.26 -7.13 20.16
C VAL A 182 -4.67 -6.35 21.42
N PRO A 183 -5.11 -7.01 22.50
CA PRO A 183 -5.36 -6.33 23.76
C PRO A 183 -4.09 -5.64 24.29
N LYS A 184 -4.28 -4.41 24.81
CA LYS A 184 -3.19 -3.60 25.34
C LYS A 184 -2.47 -4.31 26.51
N CYS A 185 -1.14 -4.37 26.42
CA CYS A 185 -0.29 -4.94 27.47
C CYS A 185 1.03 -4.16 27.59
N LEU A 186 1.10 -3.22 28.54
CA LEU A 186 2.25 -2.33 28.69
C LEU A 186 3.54 -3.12 29.02
N ALA A 187 3.45 -4.14 29.86
CA ALA A 187 4.61 -4.94 30.24
C ALA A 187 5.25 -5.64 29.03
N ARG A 188 4.42 -6.32 28.23
CA ARG A 188 4.89 -7.03 27.02
C ARG A 188 5.42 -6.05 25.97
N GLY A 189 4.71 -4.93 25.75
CA GLY A 189 5.15 -3.90 24.81
C GLY A 189 6.47 -3.24 25.20
N SER A 190 6.66 -2.93 26.48
CA SER A 190 7.91 -2.35 26.99
C SER A 190 9.09 -3.32 26.89
N MET A 191 8.85 -4.61 27.16
CA MET A 191 9.87 -5.66 27.01
C MET A 191 10.32 -5.77 25.55
N LEU A 192 9.38 -5.84 24.60
CA LEU A 192 9.68 -5.95 23.18
C LEU A 192 10.39 -4.70 22.64
N LEU A 193 10.03 -3.49 23.10
CA LEU A 193 10.78 -2.27 22.74
C LEU A 193 12.22 -2.34 23.23
N GLY A 194 12.45 -2.79 24.48
CA GLY A 194 13.80 -2.98 25.03
C GLY A 194 14.62 -3.98 24.22
N GLU A 195 14.00 -5.09 23.83
CA GLU A 195 14.62 -6.12 23.00
C GLU A 195 14.97 -5.58 21.59
N ALA A 196 14.03 -4.89 20.94
CA ALA A 196 14.25 -4.28 19.63
C ALA A 196 15.38 -3.25 19.65
N ALA A 197 15.43 -2.39 20.66
CA ALA A 197 16.50 -1.42 20.85
C ALA A 197 17.85 -2.12 21.08
N GLY A 198 17.88 -3.20 21.87
CA GLY A 198 19.07 -4.03 22.08
C GLY A 198 19.56 -4.72 20.79
N ARG A 199 18.68 -4.96 19.83
CA ARG A 199 18.98 -5.49 18.49
C ARG A 199 19.29 -4.41 17.44
N GLY A 200 19.32 -3.12 17.84
CA GLY A 200 19.72 -2.00 17.00
C GLY A 200 18.57 -1.31 16.24
N SER A 201 17.29 -1.54 16.61
CA SER A 201 16.18 -0.77 16.02
C SER A 201 16.20 0.68 16.50
N ASN A 202 16.42 1.62 15.58
CA ASN A 202 16.40 3.05 15.87
C ASN A 202 14.98 3.55 16.19
N SER A 203 13.97 2.98 15.55
CA SER A 203 12.57 3.27 15.85
C SER A 203 12.21 2.87 17.29
N ALA A 204 12.70 1.72 17.76
CA ALA A 204 12.52 1.31 19.16
C ALA A 204 13.30 2.22 20.13
N CYS A 205 14.53 2.60 19.77
CA CYS A 205 15.33 3.58 20.55
C CYS A 205 14.61 4.93 20.65
N TYR A 206 14.04 5.44 19.54
CA TYR A 206 13.26 6.67 19.55
C TYR A 206 12.04 6.56 20.49
N ASN A 207 11.30 5.48 20.41
CA ASN A 207 10.13 5.25 21.27
C ASN A 207 10.52 5.15 22.76
N LEU A 208 11.63 4.50 23.08
CA LEU A 208 12.15 4.45 24.46
C LEU A 208 12.63 5.83 24.93
N GLY A 209 13.32 6.60 24.09
CA GLY A 209 13.70 7.98 24.38
C GLY A 209 12.48 8.82 24.78
N ARG A 210 11.40 8.75 23.98
CA ARG A 210 10.13 9.41 24.30
C ARG A 210 9.49 8.90 25.59
N ALA A 211 9.53 7.58 25.80
CA ALA A 211 8.93 6.95 26.98
C ALA A 211 9.54 7.51 28.27
N TYR A 212 10.86 7.58 28.33
CA TYR A 212 11.60 8.15 29.49
C TYR A 212 11.47 9.67 29.58
N ALA A 213 11.49 10.40 28.46
CA ALA A 213 11.36 11.86 28.46
C ALA A 213 9.98 12.32 28.92
N LYS A 214 8.92 11.64 28.45
CA LYS A 214 7.49 12.07 28.57
C LYS A 214 6.67 11.21 29.53
N ARG A 215 7.28 10.27 30.26
CA ARG A 215 6.58 9.32 31.16
C ARG A 215 5.49 8.49 30.45
N LEU A 216 5.75 8.03 29.24
CA LEU A 216 4.79 7.23 28.51
C LEU A 216 4.80 5.78 28.99
N TRP A 217 3.66 5.10 28.85
CA TRP A 217 3.49 3.66 29.06
C TRP A 217 3.98 3.11 30.42
N GLY A 218 3.97 3.96 31.46
CA GLY A 218 4.40 3.58 32.80
C GLY A 218 5.92 3.70 33.05
N PHE A 219 6.70 4.17 32.08
CA PHE A 219 8.11 4.47 32.28
C PHE A 219 8.30 5.66 33.25
N PRO A 220 9.27 5.63 34.18
CA PRO A 220 9.61 6.80 34.98
C PRO A 220 10.21 7.90 34.10
N LYS A 221 10.08 9.17 34.51
CA LYS A 221 10.87 10.23 33.87
C LYS A 221 12.34 10.02 34.20
N ASP A 222 13.17 9.81 33.21
CA ASP A 222 14.60 9.63 33.34
C ASP A 222 15.32 10.28 32.15
N GLU A 223 15.88 11.46 32.40
CA GLU A 223 16.57 12.24 31.39
C GLU A 223 17.88 11.58 30.92
N LYS A 224 18.54 10.81 31.77
CA LYS A 224 19.76 10.07 31.41
C LYS A 224 19.43 8.94 30.42
N MET A 225 18.36 8.18 30.70
CA MET A 225 17.89 7.13 29.79
C MET A 225 17.33 7.71 28.50
N ALA A 226 16.54 8.79 28.57
CA ALA A 226 16.05 9.48 27.39
C ALA A 226 17.21 9.93 26.48
N ARG A 227 18.23 10.56 27.06
CA ARG A 227 19.42 10.99 26.34
C ARG A 227 20.15 9.82 25.69
N ARG A 228 20.33 8.72 26.40
CA ARG A 228 21.01 7.53 25.89
C ARG A 228 20.32 7.05 24.61
N TYR A 229 19.00 6.88 24.65
CA TYR A 229 18.26 6.37 23.50
C TYR A 229 18.15 7.38 22.34
N TYR A 230 17.95 8.65 22.63
CA TYR A 230 17.95 9.68 21.59
C TYR A 230 19.32 9.86 20.93
N SER A 231 20.42 9.70 21.68
CA SER A 231 21.77 9.73 21.10
C SER A 231 22.01 8.56 20.13
N MET A 232 21.43 7.38 20.40
CA MET A 232 21.50 6.25 19.49
C MET A 232 20.77 6.55 18.16
N VAL A 233 19.62 7.21 18.24
CA VAL A 233 18.85 7.62 17.05
C VAL A 233 19.61 8.68 16.24
N ALA A 234 20.16 9.70 16.90
CA ALA A 234 20.88 10.80 16.24
C ALA A 234 22.19 10.36 15.57
N SER A 235 22.83 9.29 16.07
CA SER A 235 24.07 8.72 15.52
C SER A 235 23.85 7.58 14.53
N ALA A 236 22.60 7.19 14.27
CA ALA A 236 22.29 6.02 13.48
C ALA A 236 22.54 6.24 11.98
N SER A 237 23.25 5.30 11.37
CA SER A 237 23.47 5.23 9.92
C SER A 237 22.40 4.41 9.17
N ILE A 238 21.56 3.68 9.90
CA ILE A 238 20.52 2.80 9.33
C ILE A 238 19.18 3.50 9.36
N ASP A 239 18.45 3.40 8.27
CA ASP A 239 17.22 4.18 7.98
C ASP A 239 15.94 3.41 8.34
N ASP A 240 15.85 2.92 9.61
CA ASP A 240 14.63 2.32 10.16
C ASP A 240 13.82 3.29 11.05
N CYS A 241 14.15 4.58 10.99
CA CYS A 241 13.50 5.65 11.74
C CYS A 241 13.21 6.83 10.83
N SER A 242 12.02 7.45 10.94
CA SER A 242 11.66 8.61 10.12
C SER A 242 12.56 9.83 10.39
N ASP A 243 12.70 10.70 9.40
CA ASP A 243 13.47 11.95 9.54
C ASP A 243 12.90 12.84 10.64
N ASP A 244 11.57 12.92 10.78
CA ASP A 244 10.92 13.66 11.88
C ASP A 244 11.33 13.13 13.24
N ALA A 245 11.45 11.82 13.42
CA ALA A 245 11.87 11.21 14.66
C ALA A 245 13.35 11.49 14.98
N LYS A 246 14.21 11.50 13.95
CA LYS A 246 15.62 11.90 14.07
C LYS A 246 15.75 13.37 14.48
N GLU A 247 14.94 14.24 13.85
CA GLU A 247 14.92 15.68 14.18
C GLU A 247 14.38 15.96 15.58
N GLU A 248 13.29 15.27 16.01
CA GLU A 248 12.79 15.38 17.40
C GLU A 248 13.86 14.94 18.40
N ALA A 249 14.55 13.81 18.13
CA ALA A 249 15.63 13.33 19.00
C ALA A 249 16.79 14.33 19.09
N ALA A 250 17.23 14.88 17.95
CA ALA A 250 18.30 15.88 17.90
C ALA A 250 17.90 17.20 18.60
N THR A 251 16.66 17.63 18.43
CA THR A 251 16.14 18.82 19.11
C THR A 251 16.09 18.62 20.61
N TRP A 252 15.57 17.48 21.06
CA TRP A 252 15.53 17.17 22.50
C TRP A 252 16.95 17.14 23.12
N LEU A 253 17.93 16.57 22.41
CA LEU A 253 19.32 16.52 22.86
C LEU A 253 19.96 17.93 23.02
N ARG A 254 19.60 18.86 22.13
CA ARG A 254 20.04 20.27 22.18
C ARG A 254 19.42 21.01 23.37
N GLU A 255 18.15 20.77 23.65
CA GLU A 255 17.42 21.44 24.75
C GLU A 255 17.78 20.88 26.11
N HIS A 256 18.33 19.67 26.19
CA HIS A 256 18.73 18.99 27.40
C HIS A 256 20.23 18.63 27.31
N PRO A 257 21.19 19.60 27.41
CA PRO A 257 22.61 19.32 27.31
C PRO A 257 23.08 18.39 28.44
N ALA A 258 24.15 17.62 28.23
CA ALA A 258 24.76 16.83 29.29
C ALA A 258 25.31 17.80 30.34
N ALA A 259 25.05 17.51 31.64
CA ALA A 259 25.62 18.27 32.73
C ALA A 259 27.10 17.99 32.81
#